data_9ff2e82f6a2d21d58bead4f15c3300fb
#
_entry.id   9ff2e82f6a2d21d58bead4f15c3300fb
#
_cell.length_a   1.000
_cell.length_b   1.000
_cell.length_c   1.000
_cell.angle_alpha   90.00
_cell.angle_beta   90.00
_cell.angle_gamma   90.00
#
_symmetry.space_group_name_H-M   'P 1'
#
loop_
_entity.id
_entity.type
_entity.pdbx_description
1 polymer ?
#
loop_
_entity_poly.entity_id
_entity_poly.type
_entity_poly.pdbx_seq_one_letter_code
_entity_poly.pdbx_strand_id
1 'polypeptide(L)'
;VRSFTVLEDGRILVMLSRWDDKNSKFTTELAFLTKKKGSEVTEKKIITYGTLYLDYFVRKDIIEFNRTNQEYRIEVKEYVTENSMEGYGSGQEQMNTDIISGKGPDIIELSGGNMQMYAAKGILEDLYPYMDADGEINKEDYLENVRRAFEIDGKLYTMPSWFSIVTVLAKTSDV
;
A
#
# COMPACT_ATOMS: atom_id res chain seq x y z
N VAL A 1 13.76 2.93 12.20
CA VAL A 1 14.33 3.05 13.56
C VAL A 1 15.04 1.75 13.88
N ARG A 2 16.37 1.78 14.17
CA ARG A 2 17.13 0.57 14.53
C ARG A 2 17.18 0.35 16.03
N SER A 3 17.18 1.42 16.81
CA SER A 3 17.13 1.36 18.27
C SER A 3 16.53 2.65 18.82
N PHE A 4 15.93 2.55 19.97
CA PHE A 4 15.41 3.68 20.73
C PHE A 4 15.52 3.42 22.22
N THR A 5 15.53 4.49 22.99
CA THR A 5 15.41 4.46 24.45
C THR A 5 14.50 5.56 24.93
N VAL A 6 13.78 5.31 26.00
CA VAL A 6 12.97 6.29 26.68
C VAL A 6 13.81 6.93 27.78
N LEU A 7 13.89 8.27 27.79
CA LEU A 7 14.60 9.05 28.79
C LEU A 7 13.72 9.31 30.02
N GLU A 8 14.34 9.68 31.13
CA GLU A 8 13.66 9.98 32.39
C GLU A 8 12.64 11.13 32.26
N ASP A 9 12.89 12.07 31.35
CA ASP A 9 11.99 13.20 31.06
C ASP A 9 10.85 12.85 30.09
N GLY A 10 10.70 11.60 29.71
CA GLY A 10 9.66 11.09 28.84
C GLY A 10 9.90 11.28 27.34
N ARG A 11 11.03 11.91 26.95
CA ARG A 11 11.44 11.98 25.54
C ARG A 11 11.95 10.61 25.09
N ILE A 12 11.86 10.34 23.81
CA ILE A 12 12.39 9.12 23.21
C ILE A 12 13.58 9.51 22.35
N LEU A 13 14.76 8.99 22.70
CA LEU A 13 15.95 9.09 21.86
C LEU A 13 15.92 7.94 20.86
N VAL A 14 15.99 8.26 19.58
CA VAL A 14 15.99 7.29 18.47
C VAL A 14 17.24 7.43 17.63
N MET A 15 17.73 6.30 17.14
CA MET A 15 18.76 6.25 16.12
C MET A 15 18.08 5.98 14.77
N LEU A 16 18.16 6.95 13.88
CA LEU A 16 17.63 6.90 12.52
C LEU A 16 18.78 6.59 11.56
N SER A 17 18.63 5.55 10.76
CA SER A 17 19.57 5.25 9.68
C SER A 17 18.85 5.43 8.35
N ARG A 18 19.46 6.20 7.45
CA ARG A 18 18.93 6.52 6.13
C ARG A 18 19.98 6.20 5.08
N TRP A 19 19.56 5.54 4.01
CA TRP A 19 20.36 5.42 2.82
C TRP A 19 20.23 6.69 1.97
N ASP A 20 21.35 7.27 1.59
CA ASP A 20 21.41 8.42 0.69
C ASP A 20 21.77 7.89 -0.71
N ASP A 21 20.77 7.84 -1.57
CA ASP A 21 20.94 7.31 -2.94
C ASP A 21 21.90 8.15 -3.78
N LYS A 22 21.97 9.47 -3.54
CA LYS A 22 22.85 10.38 -4.29
C LYS A 22 24.32 10.14 -3.99
N ASN A 23 24.64 9.84 -2.74
CA ASN A 23 25.99 9.67 -2.27
C ASN A 23 26.36 8.20 -2.00
N SER A 24 25.44 7.26 -2.25
CA SER A 24 25.58 5.81 -2.03
C SER A 24 26.16 5.48 -0.65
N LYS A 25 25.65 6.13 0.40
CA LYS A 25 26.12 5.93 1.76
C LYS A 25 24.97 5.89 2.77
N PHE A 26 25.23 5.21 3.89
CA PHE A 26 24.38 5.32 5.06
C PHE A 26 24.71 6.58 5.87
N THR A 27 23.69 7.31 6.23
CA THR A 27 23.76 8.36 7.25
C THR A 27 23.04 7.88 8.50
N THR A 28 23.60 8.19 9.66
CA THR A 28 22.98 7.87 10.95
C THR A 28 22.82 9.17 11.73
N GLU A 29 21.62 9.39 12.21
CA GLU A 29 21.23 10.58 12.98
C GLU A 29 20.65 10.15 14.31
N LEU A 30 20.90 10.95 15.34
CA LEU A 30 20.20 10.84 16.62
C LEU A 30 19.10 11.90 16.66
N ALA A 31 17.89 11.49 16.97
CA ALA A 31 16.75 12.38 17.07
C ALA A 31 16.02 12.19 18.41
N PHE A 32 15.50 13.30 18.94
CA PHE A 32 14.61 13.25 20.09
C PHE A 32 13.17 13.36 19.62
N LEU A 33 12.34 12.41 20.03
CA LEU A 33 10.90 12.48 19.83
C LEU A 33 10.25 12.92 21.13
N THR A 34 9.33 13.88 21.01
CA THR A 34 8.53 14.38 22.13
C THR A 34 7.06 14.14 21.83
N LYS A 35 6.29 13.84 22.86
CA LYS A 35 4.84 13.68 22.72
C LYS A 35 4.21 15.07 22.47
N LYS A 36 3.48 15.21 21.37
CA LYS A 36 2.66 16.39 21.14
C LYS A 36 1.46 16.43 22.09
N LYS A 37 1.03 17.62 22.46
CA LYS A 37 -0.26 17.79 23.14
C LYS A 37 -1.40 17.48 22.17
N GLY A 38 -2.52 16.93 22.65
CA GLY A 38 -3.66 16.59 21.80
C GLY A 38 -4.17 17.78 20.98
N SER A 39 -4.14 19.00 21.55
CA SER A 39 -4.50 20.25 20.87
C SER A 39 -3.57 20.65 19.71
N GLU A 40 -2.39 20.05 19.62
CA GLU A 40 -1.40 20.32 18.57
C GLU A 40 -1.45 19.27 17.45
N VAL A 41 -2.34 18.31 17.56
CA VAL A 41 -2.53 17.24 16.57
C VAL A 41 -3.79 17.56 15.78
N THR A 42 -3.63 17.81 14.48
CA THR A 42 -4.76 17.93 13.55
C THR A 42 -5.42 16.56 13.43
N GLU A 43 -6.70 16.49 13.71
CA GLU A 43 -7.49 15.29 13.48
C GLU A 43 -7.60 15.06 11.96
N LYS A 44 -7.18 13.89 11.51
CA LYS A 44 -7.22 13.50 10.10
C LYS A 44 -8.29 12.44 9.89
N LYS A 45 -8.94 12.47 8.74
CA LYS A 45 -9.84 11.41 8.31
C LYS A 45 -9.04 10.12 8.09
N ILE A 46 -9.53 9.02 8.61
CA ILE A 46 -8.86 7.72 8.46
C ILE A 46 -9.31 7.06 7.16
N ILE A 47 -8.34 6.56 6.41
CA ILE A 47 -8.52 5.64 5.29
C ILE A 47 -7.88 4.32 5.71
N THR A 48 -8.65 3.25 5.68
CA THR A 48 -8.17 1.91 6.04
C THR A 48 -7.60 1.20 4.82
N TYR A 49 -6.36 0.70 4.93
CA TYR A 49 -5.69 -0.09 3.91
C TYR A 49 -5.58 -1.55 4.37
N GLY A 50 -6.31 -2.45 3.69
CA GLY A 50 -6.33 -3.87 3.99
C GLY A 50 -5.37 -4.66 3.12
N THR A 51 -4.50 -5.43 3.76
CA THR A 51 -3.56 -6.33 3.10
C THR A 51 -3.42 -7.64 3.86
N LEU A 52 -3.00 -8.70 3.19
CA LEU A 52 -2.62 -9.94 3.87
C LEU A 52 -1.29 -9.76 4.59
N TYR A 53 -0.33 -9.14 3.94
CA TYR A 53 0.98 -8.84 4.48
C TYR A 53 1.46 -7.50 3.93
N LEU A 54 1.88 -6.59 4.80
CA LEU A 54 2.31 -5.26 4.35
C LEU A 54 3.74 -5.28 3.79
N ASP A 55 3.83 -5.09 2.48
CA ASP A 55 5.11 -4.95 1.78
C ASP A 55 5.93 -3.77 2.31
N TYR A 56 7.25 -3.91 2.25
CA TYR A 56 8.18 -2.88 2.75
C TYR A 56 8.06 -1.55 2.00
N PHE A 57 7.89 -1.59 0.67
CA PHE A 57 7.80 -0.37 -0.14
C PHE A 57 6.46 0.34 0.10
N VAL A 58 5.36 -0.41 0.13
CA VAL A 58 4.03 0.12 0.46
C VAL A 58 4.03 0.74 1.85
N ARG A 59 4.67 0.10 2.83
CA ARG A 59 4.83 0.66 4.20
C ARG A 59 5.55 2.01 4.17
N LYS A 60 6.60 2.14 3.37
CA LYS A 60 7.36 3.39 3.22
C LYS A 60 6.48 4.50 2.64
N ASP A 61 5.71 4.18 1.61
CA ASP A 61 4.83 5.13 0.93
C ASP A 61 3.68 5.59 1.83
N ILE A 62 3.08 4.68 2.60
CA ILE A 62 2.08 5.01 3.62
C ILE A 62 2.66 5.95 4.70
N ILE A 63 3.88 5.70 5.17
CA ILE A 63 4.53 6.57 6.14
C ILE A 63 4.74 7.97 5.55
N GLU A 64 5.18 8.06 4.29
CA GLU A 64 5.37 9.33 3.61
C GLU A 64 4.05 10.07 3.41
N PHE A 65 3.00 9.39 2.93
CA PHE A 65 1.66 9.94 2.82
C PHE A 65 1.15 10.48 4.17
N ASN A 66 1.24 9.68 5.22
CA ASN A 66 0.77 10.07 6.56
C ASN A 66 1.53 11.26 7.14
N ARG A 67 2.78 11.46 6.72
CA ARG A 67 3.60 12.59 7.12
C ARG A 67 3.22 13.87 6.38
N THR A 68 2.95 13.77 5.08
CA THR A 68 2.77 14.94 4.19
C THR A 68 1.32 15.35 4.04
N ASN A 69 0.37 14.41 3.98
CA ASN A 69 -1.04 14.72 3.84
C ASN A 69 -1.61 15.34 5.12
N GLN A 70 -2.35 16.43 5.00
CA GLN A 70 -2.88 17.16 6.16
C GLN A 70 -4.33 16.77 6.49
N GLU A 71 -5.06 16.18 5.56
CA GLU A 71 -6.48 15.86 5.69
C GLU A 71 -6.72 14.39 6.03
N TYR A 72 -5.94 13.49 5.43
CA TYR A 72 -6.12 12.05 5.56
C TYR A 72 -4.93 11.36 6.21
N ARG A 73 -5.20 10.20 6.79
CA ARG A 73 -4.22 9.27 7.33
C ARG A 73 -4.59 7.85 6.95
N ILE A 74 -3.65 7.10 6.43
CA ILE A 74 -3.83 5.68 6.14
C ILE A 74 -3.49 4.87 7.39
N GLU A 75 -4.41 4.01 7.81
CA GLU A 75 -4.22 3.00 8.84
C GLU A 75 -4.26 1.62 8.20
N VAL A 76 -3.22 0.83 8.49
CA VAL A 76 -3.06 -0.51 7.89
C VAL A 76 -3.74 -1.55 8.74
N LYS A 77 -4.54 -2.40 8.09
CA LYS A 77 -5.11 -3.63 8.65
C LYS A 77 -4.45 -4.83 7.98
N GLU A 78 -3.49 -5.43 8.67
CA GLU A 78 -2.88 -6.68 8.24
C GLU A 78 -3.75 -7.84 8.72
N TYR A 79 -4.09 -8.76 7.81
CA TYR A 79 -4.96 -9.90 8.10
C TYR A 79 -4.19 -11.19 8.40
N VAL A 80 -2.92 -11.28 8.00
CA VAL A 80 -2.06 -12.40 8.35
C VAL A 80 -1.34 -12.12 9.66
N THR A 81 -1.62 -12.90 10.67
CA THR A 81 -0.98 -12.80 12.00
C THR A 81 0.19 -13.78 12.15
N GLU A 82 0.19 -14.86 11.36
CA GLU A 82 1.22 -15.89 11.37
C GLU A 82 1.74 -16.13 9.96
N ASN A 83 3.05 -16.07 9.77
CA ASN A 83 3.68 -16.29 8.46
C ASN A 83 3.73 -17.79 8.13
N SER A 84 2.56 -18.36 7.85
CA SER A 84 2.34 -19.75 7.46
C SER A 84 1.29 -19.83 6.36
N MET A 85 1.25 -20.94 5.62
CA MET A 85 0.20 -21.15 4.60
C MET A 85 -1.21 -21.10 5.17
N GLU A 86 -1.39 -21.65 6.38
CA GLU A 86 -2.65 -21.61 7.12
C GLU A 86 -3.02 -20.18 7.54
N GLY A 87 -2.03 -19.40 8.00
CA GLY A 87 -2.21 -17.99 8.33
C GLY A 87 -2.63 -17.14 7.13
N TYR A 88 -2.09 -17.40 5.95
CA TYR A 88 -2.52 -16.73 4.71
C TYR A 88 -3.95 -17.10 4.32
N GLY A 89 -4.33 -18.38 4.42
CA GLY A 89 -5.69 -18.84 4.15
C GLY A 89 -6.71 -18.19 5.10
N SER A 90 -6.46 -18.26 6.39
CA SER A 90 -7.35 -17.66 7.41
C SER A 90 -7.43 -16.13 7.30
N GLY A 91 -6.32 -15.45 6.98
CA GLY A 91 -6.30 -14.01 6.74
C GLY A 91 -7.16 -13.62 5.54
N GLN A 92 -7.09 -14.37 4.44
CA GLN A 92 -7.94 -14.14 3.27
C GLN A 92 -9.42 -14.35 3.58
N GLU A 93 -9.77 -15.38 4.33
CA GLU A 93 -11.15 -15.64 4.75
C GLU A 93 -11.68 -14.54 5.66
N GLN A 94 -10.87 -14.05 6.58
CA GLN A 94 -11.24 -12.94 7.46
C GLN A 94 -11.45 -11.65 6.66
N MET A 95 -10.57 -11.33 5.72
CA MET A 95 -10.71 -10.15 4.84
C MET A 95 -12.00 -10.25 4.02
N ASN A 96 -12.29 -11.41 3.42
CA ASN A 96 -13.54 -11.65 2.70
C ASN A 96 -14.77 -11.46 3.60
N THR A 97 -14.73 -11.95 4.83
CA THR A 97 -15.81 -11.81 5.81
C THR A 97 -16.07 -10.35 6.15
N ASP A 98 -15.01 -9.58 6.38
CA ASP A 98 -15.13 -8.15 6.67
C ASP A 98 -15.74 -7.38 5.49
N ILE A 99 -15.28 -7.67 4.27
CA ILE A 99 -15.82 -7.06 3.05
C ILE A 99 -17.32 -7.36 2.90
N ILE A 100 -17.71 -8.63 3.01
CA ILE A 100 -19.11 -9.05 2.84
C ILE A 100 -20.02 -8.45 3.92
N SER A 101 -19.49 -8.27 5.13
CA SER A 101 -20.24 -7.68 6.26
C SER A 101 -20.29 -6.14 6.23
N GLY A 102 -19.71 -5.50 5.21
CA GLY A 102 -19.63 -4.04 5.12
C GLY A 102 -18.64 -3.39 6.11
N LYS A 103 -17.72 -4.19 6.65
CA LYS A 103 -16.63 -3.76 7.55
C LYS A 103 -15.26 -3.87 6.88
N GLY A 104 -15.26 -4.02 5.56
CA GLY A 104 -14.05 -4.08 4.77
C GLY A 104 -13.25 -2.78 4.84
N PRO A 105 -11.95 -2.83 4.51
CA PRO A 105 -11.12 -1.64 4.39
C PRO A 105 -11.53 -0.79 3.18
N ASP A 106 -11.18 0.51 3.21
CA ASP A 106 -11.45 1.45 2.12
C ASP A 106 -10.59 1.16 0.89
N ILE A 107 -9.36 0.72 1.10
CA ILE A 107 -8.43 0.29 0.06
C ILE A 107 -8.04 -1.15 0.33
N ILE A 108 -8.05 -1.98 -0.71
CA ILE A 108 -7.72 -3.41 -0.63
C ILE A 108 -6.51 -3.69 -1.52
N GLU A 109 -5.49 -4.31 -0.94
CA GLU A 109 -4.43 -4.91 -1.74
C GLU A 109 -4.92 -6.23 -2.33
N LEU A 110 -5.07 -6.26 -3.65
CA LEU A 110 -5.55 -7.43 -4.36
C LEU A 110 -4.39 -8.39 -4.67
N SER A 111 -4.33 -9.47 -3.94
CA SER A 111 -3.43 -10.59 -4.24
C SER A 111 -4.20 -11.73 -4.91
N GLY A 112 -3.67 -12.23 -6.04
CA GLY A 112 -4.05 -13.49 -6.67
C GLY A 112 -5.54 -13.73 -6.94
N GLY A 113 -6.04 -13.42 -8.10
CA GLY A 113 -7.28 -13.99 -8.65
C GLY A 113 -8.62 -13.49 -8.12
N ASN A 114 -8.65 -12.69 -7.05
CA ASN A 114 -9.91 -12.22 -6.44
C ASN A 114 -10.50 -10.99 -7.13
N MET A 115 -9.75 -10.32 -8.00
CA MET A 115 -10.18 -9.08 -8.67
C MET A 115 -11.48 -9.28 -9.46
N GLN A 116 -11.54 -10.31 -10.32
CA GLN A 116 -12.74 -10.58 -11.11
C GLN A 116 -13.97 -10.85 -10.25
N MET A 117 -13.78 -11.59 -9.16
CA MET A 117 -14.88 -11.89 -8.23
C MET A 117 -15.38 -10.63 -7.53
N TYR A 118 -14.50 -9.78 -7.07
CA TYR A 118 -14.87 -8.53 -6.39
C TYR A 118 -15.49 -7.52 -7.36
N ALA A 119 -14.95 -7.40 -8.58
CA ALA A 119 -15.53 -6.58 -9.63
C ALA A 119 -16.94 -7.05 -10.00
N ALA A 120 -17.13 -8.36 -10.23
CA ALA A 120 -18.43 -8.94 -10.57
C ALA A 120 -19.49 -8.76 -9.45
N LYS A 121 -19.05 -8.66 -8.19
CA LYS A 121 -19.93 -8.39 -7.04
C LYS A 121 -20.16 -6.90 -6.78
N GLY A 122 -19.55 -6.00 -7.58
CA GLY A 122 -19.67 -4.56 -7.38
C GLY A 122 -19.00 -4.05 -6.09
N ILE A 123 -17.97 -4.75 -5.62
CA ILE A 123 -17.22 -4.37 -4.41
C ILE A 123 -16.16 -3.32 -4.75
N LEU A 124 -15.63 -3.35 -5.98
CA LEU A 124 -14.57 -2.46 -6.42
C LEU A 124 -15.14 -1.30 -7.22
N GLU A 125 -14.59 -0.11 -7.00
CA GLU A 125 -14.89 1.09 -7.77
C GLU A 125 -14.08 1.15 -9.06
N ASP A 126 -14.68 1.71 -10.11
CA ASP A 126 -13.98 2.03 -11.36
C ASP A 126 -13.07 3.24 -11.14
N LEU A 127 -11.79 3.08 -11.40
CA LEU A 127 -10.79 4.13 -11.17
C LEU A 127 -10.75 5.18 -12.30
N TYR A 128 -11.27 4.90 -13.49
CA TYR A 128 -11.22 5.82 -14.61
C TYR A 128 -11.89 7.18 -14.36
N PRO A 129 -13.11 7.24 -13.77
CA PRO A 129 -13.73 8.52 -13.46
C PRO A 129 -12.90 9.39 -12.52
N TYR A 130 -12.16 8.77 -11.59
CA TYR A 130 -11.29 9.49 -10.67
C TYR A 130 -10.03 10.00 -11.37
N MET A 131 -9.40 9.18 -12.23
CA MET A 131 -8.26 9.61 -13.04
C MET A 131 -8.63 10.73 -14.02
N ASP A 132 -9.81 10.67 -14.64
CA ASP A 132 -10.28 11.71 -15.55
C ASP A 132 -10.63 13.03 -14.84
N ALA A 133 -10.95 12.98 -13.54
CA ALA A 133 -11.24 14.15 -12.71
C ALA A 133 -9.99 14.71 -12.01
N ASP A 134 -8.92 13.95 -11.91
CA ASP A 134 -7.66 14.36 -11.28
C ASP A 134 -6.83 15.16 -12.28
N GLY A 135 -6.28 16.29 -11.83
CA GLY A 135 -5.44 17.13 -12.70
C GLY A 135 -3.97 16.70 -12.77
N GLU A 136 -3.56 15.76 -11.93
CA GLU A 136 -2.17 15.31 -11.81
C GLU A 136 -1.97 13.89 -12.34
N ILE A 137 -3.00 13.04 -12.27
CA ILE A 137 -2.94 11.63 -12.68
C ILE A 137 -3.75 11.45 -13.96
N ASN A 138 -3.05 11.19 -15.08
CA ASN A 138 -3.70 10.95 -16.36
C ASN A 138 -3.51 9.49 -16.77
N LYS A 139 -4.52 8.90 -17.41
CA LYS A 139 -4.44 7.52 -17.91
C LYS A 139 -3.38 7.34 -18.99
N GLU A 140 -3.00 8.42 -19.68
CA GLU A 140 -1.94 8.46 -20.70
C GLU A 140 -0.54 8.36 -20.11
N ASP A 141 -0.36 8.63 -18.81
CA ASP A 141 0.92 8.48 -18.10
C ASP A 141 1.28 7.00 -17.87
N TYR A 142 0.32 6.09 -18.07
CA TYR A 142 0.50 4.66 -17.91
C TYR A 142 0.62 3.95 -19.26
N LEU A 143 1.46 2.91 -19.32
CA LEU A 143 1.57 2.07 -20.50
C LEU A 143 0.20 1.45 -20.83
N GLU A 144 -0.36 1.78 -21.98
CA GLU A 144 -1.71 1.38 -22.40
C GLU A 144 -1.91 -0.14 -22.33
N ASN A 145 -0.96 -0.92 -22.83
CA ASN A 145 -1.05 -2.38 -22.83
C ASN A 145 -1.03 -2.98 -21.40
N VAL A 146 -0.31 -2.35 -20.47
CA VAL A 146 -0.30 -2.76 -19.05
C VAL A 146 -1.65 -2.40 -18.41
N ARG A 147 -2.08 -1.16 -18.56
CA ARG A 147 -3.36 -0.69 -18.02
C ARG A 147 -4.52 -1.55 -18.50
N ARG A 148 -4.60 -1.81 -19.82
CA ARG A 148 -5.64 -2.67 -20.41
C ARG A 148 -5.62 -4.12 -19.95
N ALA A 149 -4.46 -4.64 -19.51
CA ALA A 149 -4.37 -5.97 -18.93
C ALA A 149 -5.09 -6.09 -17.57
N PHE A 150 -5.35 -4.96 -16.90
CA PHE A 150 -6.07 -4.89 -15.63
C PHE A 150 -7.52 -4.39 -15.77
N GLU A 151 -7.97 -4.15 -17.00
CA GLU A 151 -9.36 -3.82 -17.25
C GLU A 151 -10.27 -5.06 -17.21
N ILE A 152 -11.46 -4.87 -16.69
CA ILE A 152 -12.56 -5.82 -16.77
C ILE A 152 -13.76 -5.07 -17.34
N ASP A 153 -14.27 -5.50 -18.48
CA ASP A 153 -15.40 -4.89 -19.18
C ASP A 153 -15.23 -3.36 -19.40
N GLY A 154 -14.00 -2.94 -19.72
CA GLY A 154 -13.65 -1.55 -19.99
C GLY A 154 -13.54 -0.66 -18.76
N LYS A 155 -13.53 -1.22 -17.56
CA LYS A 155 -13.34 -0.53 -16.29
C LYS A 155 -12.03 -0.93 -15.64
N LEU A 156 -11.40 0.00 -14.96
CA LEU A 156 -10.15 -0.21 -14.25
C LEU A 156 -10.42 -0.31 -12.75
N TYR A 157 -10.19 -1.47 -12.16
CA TYR A 157 -10.44 -1.73 -10.74
C TYR A 157 -9.19 -1.79 -9.88
N THR A 158 -8.01 -1.79 -10.50
CA THR A 158 -6.73 -1.86 -9.79
C THR A 158 -5.63 -1.20 -10.60
N MET A 159 -4.65 -0.65 -9.90
CA MET A 159 -3.42 -0.12 -10.48
C MET A 159 -2.24 -0.91 -9.92
N PRO A 160 -1.48 -1.61 -10.77
CA PRO A 160 -0.26 -2.28 -10.33
C PRO A 160 0.85 -1.25 -10.08
N SER A 161 1.54 -1.37 -8.96
CA SER A 161 2.72 -0.56 -8.67
C SER A 161 3.96 -1.01 -9.46
N TRP A 162 3.95 -2.24 -9.94
CA TRP A 162 4.99 -2.83 -10.79
C TRP A 162 4.41 -3.95 -11.65
N PHE A 163 5.09 -4.28 -12.73
CA PHE A 163 4.77 -5.44 -13.55
C PHE A 163 6.06 -6.12 -14.05
N SER A 164 5.96 -7.38 -14.40
CA SER A 164 7.05 -8.14 -15.02
C SER A 164 6.57 -8.78 -16.30
N ILE A 165 7.47 -8.86 -17.29
CA ILE A 165 7.20 -9.58 -18.53
C ILE A 165 7.97 -10.89 -18.48
N VAL A 166 7.24 -12.00 -18.50
CA VAL A 166 7.84 -13.33 -18.63
C VAL A 166 7.86 -13.68 -20.12
N THR A 167 9.02 -13.97 -20.65
CA THR A 167 9.21 -14.35 -22.06
C THR A 167 10.04 -15.62 -22.17
N VAL A 168 9.83 -16.36 -23.24
CA VAL A 168 10.62 -17.53 -23.59
C VAL A 168 11.45 -17.18 -24.82
N LEU A 169 12.76 -17.45 -24.75
CA LEU A 169 13.65 -17.34 -25.89
C LEU A 169 13.91 -18.74 -26.44
N ALA A 170 13.66 -18.92 -27.72
CA ALA A 170 13.99 -20.16 -28.44
C ALA A 170 14.80 -19.82 -29.69
N LYS A 171 15.60 -20.79 -30.19
CA LYS A 171 16.21 -20.64 -31.50
C LYS A 171 15.13 -20.72 -32.58
N THR A 172 15.29 -19.94 -33.65
CA THR A 172 14.31 -19.93 -34.76
C THR A 172 14.13 -21.31 -35.40
N SER A 173 15.11 -22.23 -35.25
CA SER A 173 15.01 -23.62 -35.70
C SER A 173 14.13 -24.51 -34.81
N ASP A 174 13.78 -24.04 -33.62
CA ASP A 174 13.06 -24.81 -32.58
C ASP A 174 11.60 -24.36 -32.43
N VAL A 175 11.13 -23.44 -33.31
CA VAL A 175 9.78 -22.87 -33.35
C VAL A 175 9.07 -23.27 -34.64
#